data_1b02ee9b43d3085ad57bba7e3043952b
#
_entry.id   1b02ee9b43d3085ad57bba7e3043952b
#
_cell.length_a   1.000
_cell.length_b   1.000
_cell.length_c   1.000
_cell.angle_alpha   90.00
_cell.angle_beta   90.00
_cell.angle_gamma   90.00
#
_symmetry.space_group_name_H-M   'P 1'
#
loop_
_entity.id
_entity.type
_entity.pdbx_description
1 polymer ?
#
loop_
_entity_poly.entity_id
_entity_poly.type
_entity_poly.pdbx_seq_one_letter_code
_entity_poly.pdbx_strand_id
1 'polypeptide(L)'
;MIDFIRQIAPIAEAHGVFLAIHPDDPPISLLGLPRIVSTAQDVRILLDAYPSPHNGLTMCVGSYASRVDNKVEKLVEEFATKINFVHLRNVRKIGDDSFVESDHIDGDVDMFSVLSTLLHEQDRRKKIGVRHEGKKENH
;
A
#
# COMPACT_ATOMS: atom_id res chain seq x y z
N MET A 1 -8.91 -7.94 -12.32
CA MET A 1 -7.83 -7.84 -11.33
C MET A 1 -7.64 -9.14 -10.57
N ILE A 2 -8.63 -9.71 -9.92
CA ILE A 2 -8.49 -10.96 -9.12
C ILE A 2 -7.91 -12.11 -9.94
N ASP A 3 -8.45 -12.39 -11.12
CA ASP A 3 -7.94 -13.46 -11.98
C ASP A 3 -6.51 -13.19 -12.46
N PHE A 4 -6.16 -11.92 -12.67
CA PHE A 4 -4.79 -11.53 -13.00
C PHE A 4 -3.84 -11.85 -11.83
N ILE A 5 -4.20 -11.46 -10.59
CA ILE A 5 -3.39 -11.77 -9.40
C ILE A 5 -3.21 -13.27 -9.22
N ARG A 6 -4.27 -14.05 -9.37
CA ARG A 6 -4.22 -15.54 -9.28
C ARG A 6 -3.27 -16.17 -10.28
N GLN A 7 -3.09 -15.54 -11.43
CA GLN A 7 -2.17 -16.04 -12.47
C GLN A 7 -0.73 -15.55 -12.26
N ILE A 8 -0.53 -14.28 -11.90
CA ILE A 8 0.81 -13.69 -11.85
C ILE A 8 1.53 -13.92 -10.51
N ALA A 9 0.80 -13.93 -9.39
CA ALA A 9 1.41 -14.02 -8.07
C ALA A 9 2.15 -15.37 -7.83
N PRO A 10 1.66 -16.53 -8.27
CA PRO A 10 2.42 -17.77 -8.20
C PRO A 10 3.74 -17.71 -8.99
N ILE A 11 3.73 -17.04 -10.14
CA ILE A 11 4.94 -16.87 -10.97
C ILE A 11 5.93 -15.95 -10.26
N ALA A 12 5.45 -14.83 -9.70
CA ALA A 12 6.26 -13.91 -8.91
C ALA A 12 6.91 -14.63 -7.71
N GLU A 13 6.13 -15.43 -6.98
CA GLU A 13 6.63 -16.23 -5.85
C GLU A 13 7.70 -17.25 -6.28
N ALA A 14 7.47 -17.99 -7.36
CA ALA A 14 8.44 -18.95 -7.89
C ALA A 14 9.78 -18.31 -8.29
N HIS A 15 9.77 -17.03 -8.62
CA HIS A 15 10.95 -16.26 -9.01
C HIS A 15 11.46 -15.32 -7.90
N GLY A 16 10.92 -15.38 -6.69
CA GLY A 16 11.33 -14.54 -5.57
C GLY A 16 11.01 -13.05 -5.75
N VAL A 17 10.04 -12.72 -6.62
CA VAL A 17 9.60 -11.36 -6.89
C VAL A 17 8.45 -10.99 -5.96
N PHE A 18 8.51 -9.82 -5.35
CA PHE A 18 7.45 -9.29 -4.51
C PHE A 18 6.60 -8.29 -5.32
N LEU A 19 5.35 -8.61 -5.49
CA LEU A 19 4.38 -7.68 -6.08
C LEU A 19 4.06 -6.59 -5.06
N ALA A 20 3.89 -5.36 -5.53
CA ALA A 20 3.52 -4.21 -4.72
C ALA A 20 2.42 -3.43 -5.44
N ILE A 21 1.16 -3.80 -5.18
CA ILE A 21 -0.01 -3.23 -5.86
C ILE A 21 -0.23 -1.82 -5.34
N HIS A 22 -0.17 -0.84 -6.25
CA HIS A 22 -0.42 0.57 -5.95
C HIS A 22 -1.93 0.86 -5.91
N PRO A 23 -2.42 1.65 -4.93
CA PRO A 23 -3.81 2.10 -4.93
C PRO A 23 -4.14 2.99 -6.13
N ASP A 24 -5.42 3.08 -6.43
CA ASP A 24 -5.92 4.05 -7.42
C ASP A 24 -5.63 5.49 -6.95
N ASP A 25 -5.30 6.37 -7.88
CA ASP A 25 -5.06 7.78 -7.61
C ASP A 25 -5.77 8.64 -8.67
N PRO A 26 -6.81 9.37 -8.29
CA PRO A 26 -7.47 9.37 -6.98
C PRO A 26 -8.29 8.09 -6.73
N PRO A 27 -8.52 7.71 -5.45
CA PRO A 27 -9.25 6.51 -5.06
C PRO A 27 -10.77 6.72 -5.06
N ILE A 28 -11.28 7.44 -6.04
CA ILE A 28 -12.68 7.75 -6.26
C ILE A 28 -13.09 7.39 -7.69
N SER A 29 -14.34 6.96 -7.89
CA SER A 29 -14.86 6.64 -9.23
C SER A 29 -14.79 7.85 -10.15
N LEU A 30 -14.29 7.66 -11.37
CA LEU A 30 -14.17 8.71 -12.38
C LEU A 30 -14.87 8.30 -13.66
N LEU A 31 -15.56 9.25 -14.30
CA LEU A 31 -16.25 9.07 -15.59
C LEU A 31 -17.19 7.86 -15.62
N GLY A 32 -17.83 7.55 -14.48
CA GLY A 32 -18.73 6.41 -14.34
C GLY A 32 -18.03 5.05 -14.20
N LEU A 33 -16.71 5.02 -14.13
CA LEU A 33 -15.93 3.80 -13.93
C LEU A 33 -15.53 3.65 -12.46
N PRO A 34 -15.77 2.48 -11.85
CA PRO A 34 -15.35 2.22 -10.48
C PRO A 34 -13.83 2.06 -10.39
N ARG A 35 -13.29 2.45 -9.25
CA ARG A 35 -11.93 2.11 -8.84
C ARG A 35 -11.91 0.75 -8.16
N ILE A 36 -10.77 0.09 -8.17
CA ILE A 36 -10.62 -1.30 -7.73
C ILE A 36 -9.63 -1.49 -6.58
N VAL A 37 -8.83 -0.47 -6.25
CA VAL A 37 -7.87 -0.47 -5.13
C VAL A 37 -8.00 0.87 -4.40
N SER A 38 -9.06 1.04 -3.64
CA SER A 38 -9.40 2.33 -3.03
C SER A 38 -9.64 2.27 -1.53
N THR A 39 -10.09 1.13 -1.02
CA THR A 39 -10.52 0.96 0.37
C THR A 39 -9.84 -0.25 1.04
N ALA A 40 -9.93 -0.33 2.38
CA ALA A 40 -9.49 -1.52 3.11
C ALA A 40 -10.15 -2.81 2.60
N GLN A 41 -11.43 -2.75 2.23
CA GLN A 41 -12.15 -3.91 1.71
C GLN A 41 -11.58 -4.38 0.38
N ASP A 42 -11.27 -3.45 -0.54
CA ASP A 42 -10.65 -3.79 -1.82
C ASP A 42 -9.30 -4.48 -1.60
N VAL A 43 -8.50 -3.93 -0.69
CA VAL A 43 -7.20 -4.49 -0.32
C VAL A 43 -7.33 -5.92 0.20
N ARG A 44 -8.27 -6.19 1.11
CA ARG A 44 -8.51 -7.56 1.62
C ARG A 44 -8.83 -8.52 0.49
N ILE A 45 -9.74 -8.14 -0.41
CA ILE A 45 -10.12 -8.98 -1.57
C ILE A 45 -8.91 -9.28 -2.47
N LEU A 46 -8.05 -8.28 -2.70
CA LEU A 46 -6.84 -8.46 -3.53
C LEU A 46 -5.80 -9.37 -2.86
N LEU A 47 -5.59 -9.21 -1.55
CA LEU A 47 -4.66 -10.04 -0.80
C LEU A 47 -5.16 -11.48 -0.66
N ASP A 48 -6.47 -11.68 -0.48
CA ASP A 48 -7.11 -13.00 -0.39
C ASP A 48 -7.13 -13.73 -1.73
N ALA A 49 -6.97 -13.02 -2.86
CA ALA A 49 -6.88 -13.65 -4.18
C ALA A 49 -5.70 -14.63 -4.29
N TYR A 50 -4.59 -14.32 -3.62
CA TYR A 50 -3.44 -15.20 -3.47
C TYR A 50 -2.72 -14.87 -2.14
N PRO A 51 -2.95 -15.62 -1.06
CA PRO A 51 -2.46 -15.31 0.28
C PRO A 51 -0.97 -15.70 0.44
N SER A 52 -0.10 -14.89 -0.16
CA SER A 52 1.35 -15.05 -0.14
C SER A 52 2.03 -13.72 0.24
N PRO A 53 3.24 -13.72 0.84
CA PRO A 53 4.03 -12.51 1.00
C PRO A 53 4.44 -11.87 -0.34
N HIS A 54 4.43 -12.66 -1.43
CA HIS A 54 4.73 -12.17 -2.77
C HIS A 54 3.56 -11.40 -3.42
N ASN A 55 2.34 -11.50 -2.86
CA ASN A 55 1.19 -10.66 -3.20
C ASN A 55 1.02 -9.59 -2.11
N GLY A 56 1.48 -8.39 -2.35
CA GLY A 56 1.48 -7.31 -1.37
C GLY A 56 1.14 -5.95 -1.96
N LEU A 57 1.33 -4.93 -1.16
CA LEU A 57 0.87 -3.58 -1.42
C LEU A 57 2.02 -2.60 -1.58
N THR A 58 1.81 -1.60 -2.43
CA THR A 58 2.39 -0.28 -2.26
C THR A 58 1.50 0.52 -1.31
N MET A 59 2.00 0.85 -0.14
CA MET A 59 1.31 1.79 0.73
C MET A 59 1.62 3.22 0.26
N CYS A 60 0.83 3.70 -0.68
CA CYS A 60 0.84 5.11 -1.07
C CYS A 60 -0.06 5.89 -0.12
N VAL A 61 0.57 6.54 0.86
CA VAL A 61 -0.12 7.25 1.94
C VAL A 61 -1.05 8.33 1.38
N GLY A 62 -0.57 9.15 0.45
CA GLY A 62 -1.34 10.23 -0.14
C GLY A 62 -2.51 9.77 -1.00
N SER A 63 -2.35 8.69 -1.78
CA SER A 63 -3.45 8.15 -2.57
C SER A 63 -4.59 7.66 -1.68
N TYR A 64 -4.31 6.86 -0.65
CA TYR A 64 -5.36 6.45 0.29
C TYR A 64 -5.95 7.62 1.08
N ALA A 65 -5.12 8.63 1.44
CA ALA A 65 -5.56 9.78 2.22
C ALA A 65 -6.48 10.74 1.44
N SER A 66 -6.38 10.76 0.12
CA SER A 66 -7.22 11.63 -0.71
C SER A 66 -8.70 11.22 -0.71
N ARG A 67 -9.02 10.01 -0.25
CA ARG A 67 -10.38 9.55 -0.01
C ARG A 67 -10.83 9.89 1.42
N VAL A 68 -11.97 10.55 1.57
CA VAL A 68 -12.45 11.12 2.84
C VAL A 68 -12.80 10.08 3.91
N ASP A 69 -13.24 8.89 3.51
CA ASP A 69 -13.65 7.80 4.40
C ASP A 69 -12.49 6.84 4.78
N ASN A 70 -11.32 6.98 4.19
CA ASN A 70 -10.14 6.23 4.59
C ASN A 70 -9.48 6.83 5.84
N LYS A 71 -9.02 5.95 6.73
CA LYS A 71 -8.14 6.26 7.86
C LYS A 71 -6.81 5.58 7.61
N VAL A 72 -5.85 6.34 7.08
CA VAL A 72 -4.59 5.79 6.56
C VAL A 72 -3.76 5.13 7.64
N GLU A 73 -3.72 5.69 8.83
CA GLU A 73 -3.01 5.12 9.97
C GLU A 73 -3.52 3.71 10.28
N LYS A 74 -4.86 3.51 10.23
CA LYS A 74 -5.47 2.19 10.43
C LYS A 74 -5.20 1.24 9.27
N LEU A 75 -5.15 1.74 8.03
CA LEU A 75 -4.76 0.93 6.88
C LEU A 75 -3.33 0.42 7.01
N VAL A 76 -2.42 1.29 7.45
CA VAL A 76 -1.02 0.91 7.69
C VAL A 76 -0.91 -0.12 8.79
N GLU A 77 -1.60 0.07 9.92
CA GLU A 77 -1.64 -0.90 11.02
C GLU A 77 -2.17 -2.26 10.57
N GLU A 78 -3.29 -2.29 9.86
CA GLU A 78 -3.93 -3.52 9.43
C GLU A 78 -3.08 -4.30 8.43
N PHE A 79 -2.47 -3.59 7.47
CA PHE A 79 -1.78 -4.22 6.35
C PHE A 79 -0.25 -4.19 6.46
N ALA A 80 0.34 -3.75 7.58
CA ALA A 80 1.78 -3.61 7.76
C ALA A 80 2.59 -4.80 7.24
N THR A 81 2.15 -6.02 7.53
CA THR A 81 2.82 -7.27 7.13
C THR A 81 2.74 -7.57 5.64
N LYS A 82 1.86 -6.88 4.92
CA LYS A 82 1.61 -7.04 3.49
C LYS A 82 2.16 -5.89 2.64
N ILE A 83 2.76 -4.89 3.26
CA ILE A 83 3.36 -3.75 2.57
C ILE A 83 4.72 -4.18 2.04
N ASN A 84 4.88 -4.22 0.72
CA ASN A 84 6.11 -4.55 0.03
C ASN A 84 6.86 -3.31 -0.46
N PHE A 85 6.16 -2.19 -0.63
CA PHE A 85 6.73 -0.90 -0.99
C PHE A 85 5.99 0.23 -0.29
N VAL A 86 6.70 1.31 0.04
CA VAL A 86 6.11 2.49 0.70
C VAL A 86 6.36 3.72 -0.17
N HIS A 87 5.29 4.48 -0.41
CA HIS A 87 5.33 5.79 -1.04
C HIS A 87 4.79 6.82 -0.03
N LEU A 88 5.71 7.53 0.63
CA LEU A 88 5.36 8.57 1.61
C LEU A 88 5.01 9.85 0.85
N ARG A 89 3.74 10.17 0.85
CA ARG A 89 3.16 11.37 0.25
C ARG A 89 2.10 11.88 1.21
N ASN A 90 2.02 13.16 1.47
CA ASN A 90 0.93 13.72 2.24
C ASN A 90 0.08 14.64 1.37
N VAL A 91 -1.19 14.72 1.69
CA VAL A 91 -2.17 15.54 0.99
C VAL A 91 -3.02 16.31 1.99
N ARG A 92 -3.60 17.41 1.54
CA ARG A 92 -4.62 18.17 2.27
C ARG A 92 -5.91 18.18 1.46
N LYS A 93 -6.99 17.71 2.07
CA LYS A 93 -8.32 17.76 1.46
C LYS A 93 -8.83 19.19 1.52
N ILE A 94 -9.38 19.66 0.41
CA ILE A 94 -10.01 20.99 0.27
C ILE A 94 -11.52 20.88 -0.03
N GLY A 95 -12.03 19.66 -0.04
CA GLY A 95 -13.43 19.31 -0.29
C GLY A 95 -13.59 17.80 -0.31
N ASP A 96 -14.79 17.32 -0.57
CA ASP A 96 -15.07 15.87 -0.57
C ASP A 96 -14.34 15.13 -1.69
N ASP A 97 -14.21 15.77 -2.86
CA ASP A 97 -13.60 15.18 -4.07
C ASP A 97 -12.35 15.94 -4.53
N SER A 98 -11.79 16.81 -3.67
CA SER A 98 -10.67 17.66 -4.03
C SER A 98 -9.58 17.65 -2.96
N PHE A 99 -8.35 17.57 -3.40
CA PHE A 99 -7.17 17.60 -2.53
C PHE A 99 -5.99 18.25 -3.24
N VAL A 100 -5.01 18.66 -2.49
CA VAL A 100 -3.73 19.19 -2.98
C VAL A 100 -2.57 18.44 -2.33
N GLU A 101 -1.44 18.41 -2.99
CA GLU A 101 -0.17 17.97 -2.39
C GLU A 101 0.15 18.86 -1.19
N SER A 102 0.70 18.26 -0.15
CA SER A 102 1.13 18.92 1.06
C SER A 102 2.52 18.47 1.46
N ASP A 103 3.21 19.29 2.24
CA ASP A 103 4.44 18.87 2.88
C ASP A 103 4.18 17.66 3.79
N HIS A 104 5.19 16.81 3.97
CA HIS A 104 5.03 15.53 4.64
C HIS A 104 4.44 15.64 6.06
N ILE A 105 4.74 16.71 6.77
CA ILE A 105 4.29 16.93 8.16
C ILE A 105 3.08 17.86 8.29
N ASP A 106 2.68 18.55 7.21
CA ASP A 106 1.60 19.55 7.22
C ASP A 106 0.29 19.07 6.56
N GLY A 107 0.24 17.84 6.09
CA GLY A 107 -0.95 17.24 5.47
C GLY A 107 -1.94 16.69 6.49
N ASP A 108 -2.99 16.06 5.97
CA ASP A 108 -4.09 15.51 6.78
C ASP A 108 -3.73 14.16 7.45
N VAL A 109 -2.63 13.54 7.06
CA VAL A 109 -2.18 12.26 7.63
C VAL A 109 -1.15 12.51 8.73
N ASP A 110 -1.33 11.87 9.88
CA ASP A 110 -0.30 11.79 10.91
C ASP A 110 0.85 10.89 10.43
N MET A 111 1.81 11.53 9.77
CA MET A 111 2.97 10.85 9.21
C MET A 111 3.86 10.23 10.29
N PHE A 112 3.85 10.75 11.50
CA PHE A 112 4.55 10.17 12.65
C PHE A 112 3.99 8.81 13.03
N SER A 113 2.67 8.69 13.11
CA SER A 113 1.97 7.43 13.38
C SER A 113 2.24 6.40 12.28
N VAL A 114 2.14 6.83 11.02
CA VAL A 114 2.45 5.99 9.85
C VAL A 114 3.87 5.45 9.91
N LEU A 115 4.86 6.33 10.07
CA LEU A 115 6.28 5.94 10.14
C LEU A 115 6.59 5.03 11.32
N SER A 116 6.01 5.32 12.49
CA SER A 116 6.20 4.49 13.68
C SER A 116 5.74 3.04 13.43
N THR A 117 4.56 2.86 12.85
CA THR A 117 4.03 1.53 12.51
C THR A 117 4.92 0.81 11.50
N LEU A 118 5.35 1.50 10.45
CA LEU A 118 6.24 0.93 9.42
C LEU A 118 7.60 0.52 9.98
N LEU A 119 8.19 1.33 10.85
CA LEU A 119 9.47 1.04 11.50
C LEU A 119 9.36 -0.15 12.46
N HIS A 120 8.28 -0.25 13.23
CA HIS A 120 8.01 -1.42 14.07
C HIS A 120 7.91 -2.71 13.23
N GLU A 121 7.22 -2.67 12.10
CA GLU A 121 7.13 -3.81 11.20
C GLU A 121 8.48 -4.14 10.56
N GLN A 122 9.26 -3.15 10.17
CA GLN A 122 10.61 -3.36 9.66
C GLN A 122 11.51 -4.08 10.69
N ASP A 123 11.45 -3.66 11.95
CA ASP A 123 12.22 -4.29 13.03
C ASP A 123 11.72 -5.70 13.33
N ARG A 124 10.42 -5.94 13.27
CA ARG A 124 9.85 -7.29 13.35
C ARG A 124 10.40 -8.19 12.25
N ARG A 125 10.42 -7.73 11.00
CA ARG A 125 10.95 -8.48 9.84
C ARG A 125 12.44 -8.81 10.00
N LYS A 126 13.25 -7.86 10.47
CA LYS A 126 14.67 -8.10 10.76
C LYS A 126 14.85 -9.21 11.79
N LYS A 127 14.07 -9.20 12.87
CA LYS A 127 14.15 -10.20 13.97
C LYS A 127 13.79 -11.61 13.51
N ILE A 128 12.83 -11.76 12.59
CA ILE A 128 12.41 -13.08 12.09
C ILE A 128 13.22 -13.53 10.85
N GLY A 129 14.25 -12.78 10.45
CA GLY A 129 15.11 -13.13 9.32
C GLY A 129 14.46 -12.98 7.95
N VAL A 130 13.29 -12.32 7.85
CA VAL A 130 12.69 -11.95 6.57
C VAL A 130 13.47 -10.76 6.01
N ARG A 131 14.62 -11.04 5.40
CA ARG A 131 15.35 -10.05 4.61
C ARG A 131 14.75 -10.03 3.22
N HIS A 132 14.31 -8.86 2.78
CA HIS A 132 14.27 -8.56 1.35
C HIS A 132 15.73 -8.43 0.90
N GLU A 133 16.36 -9.56 0.60
CA GLU A 133 17.68 -9.53 -0.05
C GLU A 133 17.47 -9.06 -1.48
N GLY A 134 17.60 -7.76 -1.69
CA GLY A 134 17.95 -7.27 -3.01
C GLY A 134 19.29 -7.94 -3.36
N LYS A 135 19.31 -8.87 -4.30
CA LYS A 135 20.55 -9.38 -4.89
C LYS A 135 21.32 -8.15 -5.38
N LYS A 136 22.39 -7.80 -4.70
CA LYS A 136 23.45 -6.99 -5.30
C LYS A 136 24.07 -7.86 -6.37
N GLU A 137 23.66 -7.67 -7.61
CA GLU A 137 24.45 -8.13 -8.73
C GLU A 137 25.75 -7.32 -8.72
N ASN A 138 26.84 -7.98 -8.29
CA ASN A 138 28.16 -7.44 -8.52
C ASN A 138 28.44 -7.54 -10.03
N HIS A 139 28.46 -6.39 -10.68
CA HIS A 139 29.12 -6.21 -11.97
C HIS A 139 30.57 -5.82 -11.75
#